data_004be7c6abd24526db811feb601a2f81
#
_entry.id   004be7c6abd24526db811feb601a2f81
#
_cell.length_a   1.000
_cell.length_b   1.000
_cell.length_c   1.000
_cell.angle_alpha   90.00
_cell.angle_beta   90.00
_cell.angle_gamma   90.00
#
_symmetry.space_group_name_H-M   'P 1'
#
loop_
_entity.id
_entity.type
_entity.pdbx_description
1 polymer ?
#
loop_
_entity_poly.entity_id
_entity_poly.type
_entity_poly.pdbx_seq_one_letter_code
_entity_poly.pdbx_strand_id
1 'polypeptide(L)'
;INVDVLTYAGNLENLKDIENRENYTFVKADICDKEAIAKIFAENDIDRVVHFAAESHVDRSIKHPEVFVQTNVLGTAVMLNCAKAAWELPDGTFKEGKKFLHVSTDEVYGSLPDDKNAFFYETSPYEPHSPYSASKASSDMLVKAYMDTYKFPANITNCSNNYGPYQFPEKLIPLIINLSLIHISEPTRHLR
;
A
#
# COMPACT_ATOMS: atom_id res chain seq x y z
N ILE A 1 11.52 -6.85 -9.22
CA ILE A 1 10.24 -7.48 -9.61
C ILE A 1 9.13 -6.57 -9.14
N ASN A 2 8.25 -6.16 -10.04
CA ASN A 2 7.04 -5.40 -9.75
C ASN A 2 5.83 -6.32 -9.85
N VAL A 3 5.07 -6.45 -8.76
CA VAL A 3 3.87 -7.29 -8.70
C VAL A 3 2.66 -6.39 -8.55
N ASP A 4 1.70 -6.50 -9.45
CA ASP A 4 0.45 -5.74 -9.40
C ASP A 4 -0.68 -6.55 -10.04
N VAL A 5 -1.87 -6.50 -9.46
CA VAL A 5 -3.06 -7.17 -10.01
C VAL A 5 -3.72 -6.37 -11.12
N LEU A 6 -3.34 -5.09 -11.27
CA LEU A 6 -3.90 -4.13 -12.24
C LEU A 6 -5.43 -3.99 -12.10
N THR A 7 -5.86 -3.59 -10.91
CA THR A 7 -7.25 -3.19 -10.67
C THR A 7 -7.54 -1.85 -11.36
N TYR A 8 -8.62 -1.19 -10.99
CA TYR A 8 -9.12 0.03 -11.65
C TYR A 8 -8.11 1.19 -11.73
N ALA A 9 -7.17 1.28 -10.80
CA ALA A 9 -6.13 2.32 -10.77
C ALA A 9 -4.79 1.86 -11.34
N GLY A 10 -4.65 0.57 -11.69
CA GLY A 10 -3.42 0.01 -12.25
C GLY A 10 -3.18 0.49 -13.67
N ASN A 11 -1.96 1.03 -13.94
CA ASN A 11 -1.59 1.54 -15.24
C ASN A 11 -0.10 1.28 -15.54
N LEU A 12 0.18 0.34 -16.43
CA LEU A 12 1.56 0.00 -16.84
C LEU A 12 2.27 1.13 -17.60
N GLU A 13 1.53 2.05 -18.23
CA GLU A 13 2.14 3.20 -18.92
C GLU A 13 2.98 4.07 -17.96
N ASN A 14 2.68 4.06 -16.66
CA ASN A 14 3.46 4.78 -15.65
C ASN A 14 4.91 4.27 -15.53
N LEU A 15 5.20 3.06 -16.00
CA LEU A 15 6.50 2.40 -15.90
C LEU A 15 7.14 2.13 -17.27
N LYS A 16 6.60 2.73 -18.34
CA LYS A 16 7.06 2.54 -19.72
C LYS A 16 8.55 2.85 -19.90
N ASP A 17 9.07 3.85 -19.19
CA ASP A 17 10.47 4.27 -19.26
C ASP A 17 11.44 3.20 -18.71
N ILE A 18 10.93 2.25 -17.95
CA ILE A 18 11.75 1.20 -17.32
C ILE A 18 11.34 -0.21 -17.71
N GLU A 19 10.27 -0.41 -18.48
CA GLU A 19 9.71 -1.73 -18.80
C GLU A 19 10.70 -2.66 -19.50
N ASN A 20 11.62 -2.10 -20.29
CA ASN A 20 12.63 -2.84 -21.06
C ASN A 20 13.99 -2.92 -20.37
N ARG A 21 14.11 -2.53 -19.11
CA ARG A 21 15.39 -2.63 -18.39
C ARG A 21 15.64 -4.08 -17.97
N GLU A 22 16.86 -4.56 -18.11
CA GLU A 22 17.26 -5.93 -17.74
C GLU A 22 16.99 -6.27 -16.27
N ASN A 23 16.99 -5.26 -15.39
CA ASN A 23 16.75 -5.42 -13.96
C ASN A 23 15.28 -5.18 -13.56
N TYR A 24 14.35 -5.12 -14.53
CA TYR A 24 12.92 -4.94 -14.28
C TYR A 24 12.13 -6.14 -14.79
N THR A 25 11.22 -6.66 -13.97
CA THR A 25 10.27 -7.71 -14.35
C THR A 25 8.92 -7.37 -13.78
N PHE A 26 7.88 -7.37 -14.63
CA PHE A 26 6.50 -7.24 -14.20
C PHE A 26 5.84 -8.61 -14.08
N VAL A 27 5.14 -8.84 -12.97
CA VAL A 27 4.32 -10.04 -12.73
C VAL A 27 2.91 -9.61 -12.37
N LYS A 28 1.94 -9.99 -13.22
CA LYS A 28 0.52 -9.76 -12.89
C LYS A 28 0.05 -10.83 -11.90
N ALA A 29 -0.12 -10.45 -10.64
CA ALA A 29 -0.63 -11.34 -9.60
C ALA A 29 -1.34 -10.55 -8.50
N ASP A 30 -2.33 -11.18 -7.85
CA ASP A 30 -2.98 -10.66 -6.66
C ASP A 30 -2.17 -11.08 -5.43
N ILE A 31 -1.93 -10.15 -4.52
CA ILE A 31 -1.25 -10.44 -3.24
C ILE A 31 -2.04 -11.40 -2.35
N CYS A 32 -3.34 -11.57 -2.60
CA CYS A 32 -4.18 -12.56 -1.91
C CYS A 32 -4.01 -13.98 -2.47
N ASP A 33 -3.42 -14.13 -3.66
CA ASP A 33 -3.11 -15.43 -4.25
C ASP A 33 -1.80 -15.99 -3.67
N LYS A 34 -1.95 -16.79 -2.64
CA LYS A 34 -0.82 -17.40 -1.93
C LYS A 34 0.09 -18.24 -2.85
N GLU A 35 -0.49 -18.96 -3.80
CA GLU A 35 0.28 -19.82 -4.70
C GLU A 35 1.11 -19.01 -5.67
N ALA A 36 0.51 -17.95 -6.26
CA ALA A 36 1.22 -17.04 -7.14
C ALA A 36 2.36 -16.31 -6.42
N ILE A 37 2.10 -15.78 -5.22
CA ILE A 37 3.12 -15.09 -4.42
C ILE A 37 4.23 -16.06 -3.97
N ALA A 38 3.88 -17.26 -3.49
CA ALA A 38 4.87 -18.26 -3.09
C ALA A 38 5.78 -18.68 -4.27
N LYS A 39 5.20 -18.80 -5.47
CA LYS A 39 5.98 -19.08 -6.71
C LYS A 39 6.97 -17.96 -7.01
N ILE A 40 6.58 -16.69 -6.88
CA ILE A 40 7.48 -15.55 -7.10
C ILE A 40 8.68 -15.63 -6.16
N PHE A 41 8.46 -15.93 -4.87
CA PHE A 41 9.56 -16.10 -3.91
C PHE A 41 10.41 -17.34 -4.17
N ALA A 42 9.83 -18.42 -4.69
CA ALA A 42 10.58 -19.64 -5.01
C ALA A 42 11.46 -19.53 -6.25
N GLU A 43 11.02 -18.77 -7.24
CA GLU A 43 11.72 -18.59 -8.51
C GLU A 43 12.75 -17.45 -8.49
N ASN A 44 12.76 -16.63 -7.43
CA ASN A 44 13.60 -15.44 -7.34
C ASN A 44 14.24 -15.31 -5.95
N ASP A 45 15.51 -14.97 -5.88
CA ASP A 45 16.18 -14.64 -4.62
C ASP A 45 15.85 -13.20 -4.21
N ILE A 46 14.70 -13.03 -3.57
CA ILE A 46 14.20 -11.73 -3.14
C ILE A 46 14.84 -11.34 -1.81
N ASP A 47 15.58 -10.23 -1.79
CA ASP A 47 16.19 -9.70 -0.58
C ASP A 47 15.25 -8.74 0.16
N ARG A 48 14.48 -7.94 -0.59
CA ARG A 48 13.69 -6.86 -0.03
C ARG A 48 12.30 -6.84 -0.64
N VAL A 49 11.32 -6.63 0.22
CA VAL A 49 9.94 -6.37 -0.17
C VAL A 49 9.57 -4.96 0.23
N VAL A 50 9.04 -4.18 -0.71
CA VAL A 50 8.36 -2.92 -0.42
C VAL A 50 6.89 -3.12 -0.74
N HIS A 51 6.08 -3.23 0.30
CA HIS A 51 4.67 -3.58 0.20
C HIS A 51 3.80 -2.33 0.13
N PHE A 52 3.54 -1.88 -1.12
CA PHE A 52 2.63 -0.77 -1.42
C PHE A 52 1.20 -1.23 -1.70
N ALA A 53 1.01 -2.48 -2.12
CA ALA A 53 -0.27 -2.97 -2.60
C ALA A 53 -1.36 -2.85 -1.52
N ALA A 54 -2.40 -2.10 -1.83
CA ALA A 54 -3.54 -1.87 -0.95
C ALA A 54 -4.73 -1.28 -1.73
N GLU A 55 -5.93 -1.52 -1.23
CA GLU A 55 -7.08 -0.65 -1.51
C GLU A 55 -6.93 0.60 -0.64
N SER A 56 -7.08 1.81 -1.22
CA SER A 56 -6.71 3.06 -0.55
C SER A 56 -7.71 4.21 -0.65
N HIS A 57 -8.89 3.99 -1.25
CA HIS A 57 -9.88 5.04 -1.42
C HIS A 57 -10.93 4.98 -0.31
N VAL A 58 -10.96 5.99 0.58
CA VAL A 58 -11.81 6.01 1.78
C VAL A 58 -13.29 5.86 1.43
N ASP A 59 -13.83 6.63 0.47
CA ASP A 59 -15.25 6.54 0.10
C ASP A 59 -15.65 5.18 -0.47
N ARG A 60 -14.73 4.49 -1.16
CA ARG A 60 -14.95 3.11 -1.61
C ARG A 60 -14.98 2.15 -0.42
N SER A 61 -14.15 2.39 0.60
CA SER A 61 -14.14 1.54 1.79
C SER A 61 -15.45 1.59 2.57
N ILE A 62 -16.15 2.72 2.52
CA ILE A 62 -17.48 2.87 3.16
C ILE A 62 -18.54 2.05 2.41
N LYS A 63 -18.43 1.95 1.08
CA LYS A 63 -19.39 1.22 0.24
C LYS A 63 -19.10 -0.27 0.18
N HIS A 64 -17.84 -0.68 0.19
CA HIS A 64 -17.36 -2.04 -0.02
C HIS A 64 -16.21 -2.37 0.96
N PRO A 65 -16.46 -2.41 2.29
CA PRO A 65 -15.42 -2.59 3.29
C PRO A 65 -14.71 -3.95 3.21
N GLU A 66 -15.41 -5.00 2.78
CA GLU A 66 -14.90 -6.36 2.67
C GLU A 66 -13.70 -6.46 1.70
N VAL A 67 -13.69 -5.68 0.61
CA VAL A 67 -12.57 -5.67 -0.34
C VAL A 67 -11.30 -5.13 0.32
N PHE A 68 -11.46 -4.15 1.22
CA PHE A 68 -10.33 -3.59 1.98
C PHE A 68 -9.78 -4.59 3.00
N VAL A 69 -10.65 -5.35 3.66
CA VAL A 69 -10.21 -6.44 4.56
C VAL A 69 -9.49 -7.52 3.76
N GLN A 70 -10.05 -7.93 2.62
CA GLN A 70 -9.44 -8.93 1.75
C GLN A 70 -8.05 -8.49 1.30
N THR A 71 -7.92 -7.32 0.69
CA THR A 71 -6.66 -6.86 0.11
C THR A 71 -5.67 -6.44 1.20
N ASN A 72 -6.08 -5.55 2.12
CA ASN A 72 -5.13 -4.91 3.02
C ASN A 72 -4.75 -5.83 4.19
N VAL A 73 -5.66 -6.68 4.67
CA VAL A 73 -5.38 -7.56 5.81
C VAL A 73 -4.93 -8.95 5.34
N LEU A 74 -5.77 -9.65 4.58
CA LEU A 74 -5.43 -10.99 4.11
C LEU A 74 -4.26 -10.97 3.13
N GLY A 75 -4.24 -10.05 2.17
CA GLY A 75 -3.12 -9.90 1.22
C GLY A 75 -1.80 -9.62 1.94
N THR A 76 -1.80 -8.74 2.96
CA THR A 76 -0.59 -8.52 3.79
C THR A 76 -0.18 -9.78 4.53
N ALA A 77 -1.12 -10.56 5.09
CA ALA A 77 -0.81 -11.82 5.76
C ALA A 77 -0.19 -12.84 4.80
N VAL A 78 -0.67 -12.94 3.56
CA VAL A 78 -0.10 -13.79 2.52
C VAL A 78 1.33 -13.37 2.20
N MET A 79 1.56 -12.07 1.98
CA MET A 79 2.91 -11.53 1.70
C MET A 79 3.89 -11.81 2.83
N LEU A 80 3.48 -11.60 4.09
CA LEU A 80 4.30 -11.91 5.28
C LEU A 80 4.62 -13.40 5.38
N ASN A 81 3.63 -14.28 5.17
CA ASN A 81 3.83 -15.72 5.22
C ASN A 81 4.80 -16.21 4.14
N CYS A 82 4.66 -15.73 2.89
CA CYS A 82 5.53 -16.12 1.79
C CYS A 82 6.96 -15.60 1.99
N ALA A 83 7.13 -14.36 2.43
CA ALA A 83 8.43 -13.80 2.76
C ALA A 83 9.09 -14.54 3.93
N LYS A 84 8.32 -14.83 5.00
CA LYS A 84 8.82 -15.62 6.13
C LYS A 84 9.30 -16.99 5.68
N ALA A 85 8.50 -17.73 4.93
CA ALA A 85 8.86 -19.08 4.46
C ALA A 85 10.11 -19.08 3.56
N ALA A 86 10.33 -18.02 2.76
CA ALA A 86 11.50 -17.90 1.89
C ALA A 86 12.80 -17.48 2.62
N TRP A 87 12.67 -16.76 3.73
CA TRP A 87 13.80 -16.15 4.42
C TRP A 87 14.21 -16.84 5.73
N GLU A 88 13.30 -17.61 6.34
CA GLU A 88 13.56 -18.30 7.61
C GLU A 88 14.56 -19.43 7.43
N LEU A 89 15.49 -19.53 8.37
CA LEU A 89 16.46 -20.60 8.47
C LEU A 89 15.94 -21.72 9.38
N PRO A 90 16.53 -22.95 9.33
CA PRO A 90 16.08 -24.07 10.14
C PRO A 90 16.13 -23.85 11.66
N ASP A 91 16.93 -22.90 12.12
CA ASP A 91 17.04 -22.52 13.54
C ASP A 91 16.02 -21.44 13.96
N GLY A 92 15.13 -21.01 13.05
CA GLY A 92 14.13 -19.98 13.28
C GLY A 92 14.63 -18.55 13.15
N THR A 93 15.92 -18.35 12.80
CA THR A 93 16.46 -17.02 12.45
C THR A 93 16.19 -16.70 10.98
N PHE A 94 16.53 -15.49 10.54
CA PHE A 94 16.33 -15.06 9.16
C PHE A 94 17.66 -14.86 8.47
N LYS A 95 17.69 -15.13 7.16
CA LYS A 95 18.84 -14.85 6.28
C LYS A 95 19.22 -13.38 6.40
N GLU A 96 20.52 -13.10 6.46
CA GLU A 96 21.06 -11.73 6.55
C GLU A 96 20.65 -10.90 5.31
N GLY A 97 20.46 -9.60 5.49
CA GLY A 97 20.12 -8.65 4.43
C GLY A 97 18.66 -8.67 3.97
N LYS A 98 17.84 -9.62 4.44
CA LYS A 98 16.40 -9.65 4.10
C LYS A 98 15.64 -8.57 4.85
N LYS A 99 14.69 -7.90 4.19
CA LYS A 99 13.90 -6.82 4.79
C LYS A 99 12.53 -6.66 4.15
N PHE A 100 11.51 -6.50 4.98
CA PHE A 100 10.14 -6.22 4.57
C PHE A 100 9.75 -4.80 5.02
N LEU A 101 9.42 -3.92 4.08
CA LEU A 101 8.88 -2.60 4.36
C LEU A 101 7.38 -2.60 4.09
N HIS A 102 6.59 -2.39 5.12
CA HIS A 102 5.14 -2.21 5.00
C HIS A 102 4.81 -0.71 4.94
N VAL A 103 4.22 -0.29 3.83
CA VAL A 103 3.80 1.10 3.64
C VAL A 103 2.36 1.25 4.15
N SER A 104 2.21 1.96 5.25
CA SER A 104 0.93 2.27 5.89
C SER A 104 0.59 3.77 5.77
N THR A 105 -0.30 4.25 6.58
CA THR A 105 -0.85 5.62 6.55
C THR A 105 -0.93 6.20 7.95
N ASP A 106 -0.84 7.52 8.07
CA ASP A 106 -1.11 8.25 9.31
C ASP A 106 -2.58 8.19 9.74
N GLU A 107 -3.50 7.87 8.82
CA GLU A 107 -4.93 7.69 9.14
C GLU A 107 -5.21 6.56 10.16
N VAL A 108 -4.23 5.68 10.41
CA VAL A 108 -4.35 4.67 11.49
C VAL A 108 -4.39 5.29 12.89
N TYR A 109 -3.87 6.51 13.04
CA TYR A 109 -3.87 7.26 14.30
C TYR A 109 -5.14 8.09 14.52
N GLY A 110 -6.03 8.16 13.53
CA GLY A 110 -7.27 8.94 13.62
C GLY A 110 -7.10 10.38 13.16
N SER A 111 -7.68 11.32 13.90
CA SER A 111 -7.69 12.74 13.55
C SER A 111 -6.88 13.56 14.55
N LEU A 112 -6.08 14.49 14.04
CA LEU A 112 -5.44 15.49 14.89
C LEU A 112 -6.48 16.50 15.40
N PRO A 113 -6.31 17.03 16.62
CA PRO A 113 -7.09 18.17 17.09
C PRO A 113 -6.77 19.41 16.23
N ASP A 114 -7.67 20.42 16.27
CA ASP A 114 -7.46 21.71 15.58
C ASP A 114 -6.41 22.55 16.34
N ASP A 115 -5.20 22.04 16.38
CA ASP A 115 -4.02 22.69 16.95
C ASP A 115 -2.84 22.53 15.98
N LYS A 116 -2.24 23.65 15.57
CA LYS A 116 -1.10 23.67 14.65
C LYS A 116 0.15 22.96 15.17
N ASN A 117 0.23 22.71 16.48
CA ASN A 117 1.33 22.02 17.14
C ASN A 117 1.03 20.54 17.43
N ALA A 118 -0.14 20.06 17.02
CA ALA A 118 -0.48 18.65 17.16
C ALA A 118 0.17 17.82 16.04
N PHE A 119 0.83 16.73 16.43
CA PHE A 119 1.48 15.79 15.52
C PHE A 119 1.19 14.36 15.95
N PHE A 120 1.21 13.45 15.00
CA PHE A 120 1.33 12.02 15.29
C PHE A 120 2.77 11.65 15.57
N TYR A 121 2.95 10.69 16.46
CA TYR A 121 4.24 10.12 16.85
C TYR A 121 4.17 8.60 16.72
N GLU A 122 5.30 7.92 16.70
CA GLU A 122 5.37 6.45 16.66
C GLU A 122 4.70 5.80 17.89
N THR A 123 4.50 6.57 18.95
CA THR A 123 3.83 6.15 20.20
C THR A 123 2.34 6.51 20.24
N SER A 124 1.82 7.20 19.21
CA SER A 124 0.39 7.55 19.14
C SER A 124 -0.46 6.28 19.09
N PRO A 125 -1.59 6.25 19.84
CA PRO A 125 -2.49 5.11 19.79
C PRO A 125 -3.14 5.00 18.40
N TYR A 126 -3.49 3.78 18.00
CA TYR A 126 -4.26 3.55 16.78
C TYR A 126 -5.75 3.80 17.07
N GLU A 127 -6.34 4.78 16.38
CA GLU A 127 -7.74 5.18 16.49
C GLU A 127 -8.36 5.39 15.10
N PRO A 128 -8.39 4.36 14.23
CA PRO A 128 -8.86 4.50 12.86
C PRO A 128 -10.35 4.82 12.79
N HIS A 129 -10.75 5.78 11.93
CA HIS A 129 -12.14 6.26 11.82
C HIS A 129 -12.84 5.84 10.51
N SER A 130 -12.19 5.09 9.63
CA SER A 130 -12.79 4.58 8.39
C SER A 130 -12.51 3.09 8.21
N PRO A 131 -13.30 2.35 7.40
CA PRO A 131 -12.97 0.97 7.07
C PRO A 131 -11.60 0.82 6.40
N TYR A 132 -11.18 1.80 5.57
CA TYR A 132 -9.82 1.85 5.03
C TYR A 132 -8.78 1.94 6.13
N SER A 133 -8.85 2.96 6.99
CA SER A 133 -7.85 3.15 8.05
C SER A 133 -7.86 1.98 9.05
N ALA A 134 -9.03 1.40 9.34
CA ALA A 134 -9.14 0.19 10.17
C ALA A 134 -8.45 -1.02 9.52
N SER A 135 -8.59 -1.21 8.20
CA SER A 135 -7.91 -2.29 7.48
C SER A 135 -6.39 -2.10 7.47
N LYS A 136 -5.91 -0.85 7.32
CA LYS A 136 -4.48 -0.52 7.40
C LYS A 136 -3.93 -0.71 8.82
N ALA A 137 -4.64 -0.25 9.85
CA ALA A 137 -4.28 -0.51 11.25
C ALA A 137 -4.18 -2.01 11.54
N SER A 138 -5.11 -2.80 11.02
CA SER A 138 -5.10 -4.26 11.17
C SER A 138 -3.87 -4.89 10.48
N SER A 139 -3.50 -4.43 9.30
CA SER A 139 -2.28 -4.90 8.62
C SER A 139 -1.01 -4.51 9.36
N ASP A 140 -0.94 -3.30 9.91
CA ASP A 140 0.18 -2.85 10.76
C ASP A 140 0.33 -3.75 12.00
N MET A 141 -0.81 -4.09 12.65
CA MET A 141 -0.82 -4.99 13.81
C MET A 141 -0.32 -6.40 13.44
N LEU A 142 -0.66 -6.91 12.24
CA LEU A 142 -0.10 -8.17 11.75
C LEU A 142 1.41 -8.09 11.57
N VAL A 143 1.92 -7.04 10.93
CA VAL A 143 3.37 -6.85 10.75
C VAL A 143 4.07 -6.78 12.10
N LYS A 144 3.53 -6.00 13.07
CA LYS A 144 4.07 -5.94 14.44
C LYS A 144 4.07 -7.30 15.12
N ALA A 145 2.98 -8.06 15.00
CA ALA A 145 2.89 -9.41 15.55
C ALA A 145 3.96 -10.34 14.96
N TYR A 146 4.26 -10.23 13.65
CA TYR A 146 5.35 -11.01 13.04
C TYR A 146 6.73 -10.59 13.54
N MET A 147 6.98 -9.29 13.73
CA MET A 147 8.21 -8.77 14.31
C MET A 147 8.40 -9.29 15.73
N ASP A 148 7.35 -9.27 16.53
CA ASP A 148 7.44 -9.66 17.95
C ASP A 148 7.52 -11.19 18.14
N THR A 149 6.69 -11.95 17.42
CA THR A 149 6.57 -13.41 17.56
C THR A 149 7.73 -14.14 16.92
N TYR A 150 8.08 -13.76 15.68
CA TYR A 150 9.05 -14.48 14.87
C TYR A 150 10.39 -13.74 14.75
N LYS A 151 10.51 -12.53 15.28
CA LYS A 151 11.65 -11.64 15.01
C LYS A 151 11.82 -11.34 13.52
N PHE A 152 10.69 -11.33 12.81
CA PHE A 152 10.65 -11.10 11.35
C PHE A 152 11.24 -9.73 11.01
N PRO A 153 12.16 -9.63 10.01
CA PRO A 153 12.88 -8.41 9.70
C PRO A 153 12.00 -7.41 8.92
N ALA A 154 11.07 -6.75 9.59
CA ALA A 154 10.17 -5.77 8.98
C ALA A 154 10.34 -4.36 9.56
N ASN A 155 9.84 -3.38 8.79
CA ASN A 155 9.57 -2.01 9.23
C ASN A 155 8.18 -1.60 8.75
N ILE A 156 7.56 -0.65 9.46
CA ILE A 156 6.31 0.00 9.07
C ILE A 156 6.60 1.48 8.87
N THR A 157 5.99 2.08 7.84
CA THR A 157 5.98 3.53 7.63
C THR A 157 4.55 4.02 7.59
N ASN A 158 4.22 5.02 8.40
CA ASN A 158 2.91 5.66 8.42
C ASN A 158 3.02 6.99 7.68
N CYS A 159 2.79 6.94 6.36
CA CYS A 159 2.92 8.11 5.51
C CYS A 159 1.69 9.01 5.64
N SER A 160 1.91 10.33 5.65
CA SER A 160 0.86 11.30 5.38
C SER A 160 0.52 11.31 3.88
N ASN A 161 -0.28 12.28 3.42
CA ASN A 161 -0.72 12.34 2.02
C ASN A 161 0.47 12.44 1.05
N ASN A 162 0.59 11.45 0.19
CA ASN A 162 1.57 11.45 -0.89
C ASN A 162 0.98 12.06 -2.16
N TYR A 163 1.81 12.77 -2.92
CA TYR A 163 1.44 13.34 -4.21
C TYR A 163 2.64 13.33 -5.15
N GLY A 164 2.39 13.31 -6.46
CA GLY A 164 3.46 13.31 -7.45
C GLY A 164 2.96 12.98 -8.85
N PRO A 165 3.89 12.85 -9.81
CA PRO A 165 3.58 12.42 -11.17
C PRO A 165 2.83 11.08 -11.19
N TYR A 166 1.94 10.90 -12.16
CA TYR A 166 1.16 9.68 -12.37
C TYR A 166 0.14 9.32 -11.27
N GLN A 167 -0.07 10.22 -10.29
CA GLN A 167 -1.09 9.97 -9.27
C GLN A 167 -2.47 9.82 -9.91
N PHE A 168 -3.20 8.75 -9.54
CA PHE A 168 -4.51 8.45 -10.09
C PHE A 168 -5.53 9.58 -9.77
N PRO A 169 -6.37 10.00 -10.74
CA PRO A 169 -7.19 11.20 -10.64
C PRO A 169 -8.42 11.11 -9.73
N GLU A 170 -8.47 10.13 -8.82
CA GLU A 170 -9.43 10.10 -7.70
C GLU A 170 -8.93 10.84 -6.46
N LYS A 171 -7.63 11.13 -6.39
CA LYS A 171 -7.00 11.84 -5.25
C LYS A 171 -7.11 13.34 -5.43
N LEU A 172 -7.08 14.08 -4.30
CA LEU A 172 -7.43 15.50 -4.22
C LEU A 172 -6.73 16.38 -5.28
N ILE A 173 -5.40 16.32 -5.36
CA ILE A 173 -4.64 17.21 -6.26
C ILE A 173 -4.97 16.95 -7.74
N PRO A 174 -4.83 15.74 -8.28
CA PRO A 174 -5.16 15.50 -9.69
C PRO A 174 -6.66 15.65 -9.96
N LEU A 175 -7.54 15.39 -9.00
CA LEU A 175 -8.98 15.66 -9.15
C LEU A 175 -9.26 17.15 -9.31
N ILE A 176 -8.68 18.01 -8.47
CA ILE A 176 -8.84 19.47 -8.58
C ILE A 176 -8.30 19.98 -9.92
N ILE A 177 -7.14 19.47 -10.36
CA ILE A 177 -6.57 19.84 -11.67
C ILE A 177 -7.55 19.48 -12.78
N ASN A 178 -8.07 18.27 -12.81
CA ASN A 178 -9.03 17.82 -13.83
C ASN A 178 -10.30 18.66 -13.82
N LEU A 179 -10.90 18.90 -12.65
CA LEU A 179 -12.11 19.73 -12.54
C LEU A 179 -11.86 21.17 -12.96
N SER A 180 -10.71 21.74 -12.60
CA SER A 180 -10.30 23.09 -13.04
C SER A 180 -10.22 23.17 -14.56
N LEU A 181 -9.61 22.20 -15.22
CA LEU A 181 -9.50 22.17 -16.69
C LEU A 181 -10.87 22.04 -17.38
N ILE A 182 -11.78 21.23 -16.83
CA ILE A 182 -13.14 21.08 -17.36
C ILE A 182 -13.90 22.42 -17.26
N HIS A 183 -13.84 23.08 -16.11
CA HIS A 183 -14.54 24.36 -15.90
C HIS A 183 -13.95 25.53 -16.68
N ILE A 184 -12.64 25.56 -16.92
CA ILE A 184 -11.99 26.57 -17.76
C ILE A 184 -12.38 26.39 -19.24
N SER A 185 -12.65 25.17 -19.66
CA SER A 185 -13.05 24.85 -21.05
C SER A 185 -14.52 25.13 -21.33
N GLU A 186 -15.36 25.38 -20.33
CA GLU A 186 -16.72 25.84 -20.56
C GLU A 186 -16.72 27.33 -20.90
N PRO A 187 -17.13 27.72 -22.13
CA PRO A 187 -17.31 29.14 -22.43
C PRO A 187 -18.35 29.70 -21.47
N THR A 188 -17.99 30.71 -20.71
CA THR A 188 -18.91 31.48 -19.89
C THR A 188 -20.09 31.88 -20.78
N ARG A 189 -21.22 31.19 -20.66
CA ARG A 189 -22.47 31.55 -21.28
C ARG A 189 -22.90 32.82 -20.59
N HIS A 190 -22.54 33.96 -21.18
CA HIS A 190 -23.10 35.24 -20.78
C HIS A 190 -24.63 35.11 -20.89
N LEU A 191 -25.29 35.03 -19.73
CA LEU A 191 -26.72 35.25 -19.61
C LEU A 191 -26.96 36.71 -20.04
N ARG A 192 -27.38 36.88 -21.29
CA ARG A 192 -28.01 38.11 -21.76
C ARG A 192 -29.45 38.17 -21.31
#